data_70cd112c3c887320be721f1affec7371
#
_entry.id   70cd112c3c887320be721f1affec7371
#
_cell.length_a   1.000
_cell.length_b   1.000
_cell.length_c   1.000
_cell.angle_alpha   90.00
_cell.angle_beta   90.00
_cell.angle_gamma   90.00
#
_symmetry.space_group_name_H-M   'P 1'
#
loop_
_entity.id
_entity.type
_entity.pdbx_description
1 polymer ?
#
loop_
_entity_poly.entity_id
_entity_poly.type
_entity_poly.pdbx_seq_one_letter_code
_entity_poly.pdbx_strand_id
1 'polypeptide(L)'
;MYGNALEEMRRNSFVEVVSYIQEQVISELRKEYPECVLDTDISLPSVLAKINAKTKEQFIIIIDEWDCLFREDKNNENLQKEYINLLKGLFKGAPSGAFLKLAYITGILPIKKYGTQSALNNFREYTMVSPRQMAEYVGFTETEVKAICKGHAMPFKEMQRWYDGYYFEKIGHIYSPNSVIEAVDSGEFGNYWSGTETYESLMTYIAMDFAGLRQLIVDMLGVRNAVLMWNHFKTISLHLILQMM
;
A
#
# COMPACT_ATOMS: atom_id res chain seq x y z
N MET A 1 -3.40 5.86 12.12
CA MET A 1 -4.82 6.26 12.20
C MET A 1 -5.79 5.10 11.98
N TYR A 2 -5.59 4.22 10.99
CA TYR A 2 -6.46 3.08 10.72
C TYR A 2 -6.51 2.01 11.82
N GLY A 3 -5.40 1.67 12.48
CA GLY A 3 -5.36 0.65 13.53
C GLY A 3 -6.29 0.94 14.72
N ASN A 4 -6.35 2.20 15.14
CA ASN A 4 -7.24 2.61 16.24
C ASN A 4 -8.72 2.60 15.82
N ALA A 5 -9.02 2.93 14.55
CA ALA A 5 -10.38 2.89 14.03
C ALA A 5 -10.92 1.46 13.96
N LEU A 6 -10.10 0.48 13.53
CA LEU A 6 -10.48 -0.93 13.46
C LEU A 6 -10.68 -1.56 14.85
N GLU A 7 -9.92 -1.17 15.87
CA GLU A 7 -10.11 -1.65 17.25
C GLU A 7 -11.36 -1.07 17.92
N GLU A 8 -11.67 0.19 17.71
CA GLU A 8 -12.92 0.79 18.16
C GLU A 8 -14.15 0.21 17.43
N MET A 9 -14.00 -0.12 16.17
CA MET A 9 -15.06 -0.66 15.31
C MET A 9 -15.36 -2.15 15.55
N ARG A 10 -14.42 -2.93 16.05
CA ARG A 10 -14.73 -4.28 16.57
C ARG A 10 -15.70 -4.23 17.74
N ARG A 11 -15.95 -3.04 18.32
CA ARG A 11 -16.93 -2.81 19.40
C ARG A 11 -18.31 -2.37 18.91
N ASN A 12 -18.43 -1.76 17.73
CA ASN A 12 -19.69 -1.27 17.19
C ASN A 12 -19.82 -1.62 15.69
N SER A 13 -20.93 -2.18 15.29
CA SER A 13 -21.24 -2.73 13.97
C SER A 13 -20.64 -2.01 12.75
N PHE A 14 -20.10 -2.77 11.81
CA PHE A 14 -19.31 -2.46 10.61
C PHE A 14 -19.92 -1.45 9.60
N VAL A 15 -21.12 -0.94 9.79
CA VAL A 15 -21.78 0.02 8.89
C VAL A 15 -21.16 1.43 8.98
N GLU A 16 -20.32 1.71 9.98
CA GLU A 16 -19.89 3.07 10.30
C GLU A 16 -18.47 3.44 9.83
N VAL A 17 -17.66 2.48 9.27
CA VAL A 17 -16.24 2.75 8.94
C VAL A 17 -16.08 3.90 7.97
N VAL A 18 -16.77 3.83 6.83
CA VAL A 18 -16.65 4.83 5.76
C VAL A 18 -17.18 6.18 6.22
N SER A 19 -18.26 6.17 6.98
CA SER A 19 -18.85 7.38 7.57
C SER A 19 -17.90 7.98 8.59
N TYR A 20 -17.31 7.17 9.46
CA TYR A 20 -16.34 7.61 10.46
C TYR A 20 -15.10 8.25 9.84
N ILE A 21 -14.53 7.65 8.80
CA ILE A 21 -13.39 8.24 8.07
C ILE A 21 -13.76 9.62 7.53
N GLN A 22 -14.93 9.73 6.89
CA GLN A 22 -15.39 11.00 6.34
C GLN A 22 -15.59 12.03 7.45
N GLU A 23 -16.23 11.66 8.54
CA GLU A 23 -16.50 12.54 9.68
C GLU A 23 -15.21 13.08 10.30
N GLN A 24 -14.19 12.24 10.53
CA GLN A 24 -12.92 12.68 11.09
C GLN A 24 -12.25 13.71 10.17
N VAL A 25 -12.14 13.42 8.88
CA VAL A 25 -11.51 14.34 7.92
C VAL A 25 -12.33 15.64 7.77
N ILE A 26 -13.65 15.54 7.70
CA ILE A 26 -14.54 16.72 7.61
C ILE A 26 -14.43 17.57 8.88
N SER A 27 -14.29 16.95 10.05
CA SER A 27 -14.09 17.67 11.32
C SER A 27 -12.80 18.48 11.32
N GLU A 28 -11.71 17.94 10.78
CA GLU A 28 -10.45 18.67 10.64
C GLU A 28 -10.57 19.79 9.60
N LEU A 29 -11.16 19.51 8.44
CA LEU A 29 -11.40 20.51 7.41
C LEU A 29 -12.31 21.65 7.90
N ARG A 30 -13.26 21.37 8.78
CA ARG A 30 -14.13 22.41 9.38
C ARG A 30 -13.35 23.38 10.27
N LYS A 31 -12.35 22.90 10.99
CA LYS A 31 -11.49 23.76 11.81
C LYS A 31 -10.63 24.69 10.95
N GLU A 32 -10.11 24.16 9.82
CA GLU A 32 -9.26 24.92 8.89
C GLU A 32 -10.07 25.85 7.99
N TYR A 33 -11.26 25.41 7.55
CA TYR A 33 -12.14 26.15 6.62
C TYR A 33 -13.54 26.38 7.23
N PRO A 34 -13.67 27.08 8.36
CA PRO A 34 -14.94 27.21 9.09
C PRO A 34 -16.04 27.89 8.26
N GLU A 35 -15.66 28.74 7.32
CA GLU A 35 -16.62 29.41 6.43
C GLU A 35 -17.07 28.59 5.22
N CYS A 36 -16.44 27.43 4.98
CA CYS A 36 -16.72 26.57 3.83
C CYS A 36 -17.47 25.30 4.22
N VAL A 37 -17.29 24.83 5.46
CA VAL A 37 -17.75 23.51 5.94
C VAL A 37 -18.81 23.69 7.02
N LEU A 38 -20.03 23.22 6.77
CA LEU A 38 -21.15 23.29 7.68
C LEU A 38 -21.23 22.06 8.59
N ASP A 39 -21.90 22.16 9.74
CA ASP A 39 -22.13 21.03 10.65
C ASP A 39 -22.95 19.90 10.03
N THR A 40 -23.75 20.22 9.01
CA THR A 40 -24.58 19.27 8.26
C THR A 40 -23.83 18.56 7.12
N ASP A 41 -22.58 18.91 6.87
CA ASP A 41 -21.79 18.29 5.79
C ASP A 41 -21.29 16.91 6.22
N ILE A 42 -21.68 15.89 5.46
CA ILE A 42 -21.37 14.48 5.72
C ILE A 42 -20.59 13.81 4.59
N SER A 43 -20.43 14.47 3.45
CA SER A 43 -19.77 13.91 2.25
C SER A 43 -18.43 14.60 2.02
N LEU A 44 -17.34 13.88 2.23
CA LEU A 44 -15.99 14.40 2.05
C LEU A 44 -15.74 14.94 0.61
N PRO A 45 -16.10 14.24 -0.47
CA PRO A 45 -15.93 14.80 -1.82
C PRO A 45 -16.68 16.11 -2.03
N SER A 46 -17.86 16.26 -1.44
CA SER A 46 -18.67 17.48 -1.53
C SER A 46 -18.02 18.63 -0.75
N VAL A 47 -17.45 18.35 0.41
CA VAL A 47 -16.73 19.33 1.24
C VAL A 47 -15.49 19.84 0.51
N LEU A 48 -14.67 18.95 -0.04
CA LEU A 48 -13.50 19.33 -0.82
C LEU A 48 -13.86 20.20 -2.03
N ALA A 49 -14.96 19.87 -2.72
CA ALA A 49 -15.46 20.68 -3.84
C ALA A 49 -15.94 22.06 -3.39
N LYS A 50 -16.61 22.19 -2.24
CA LYS A 50 -17.04 23.49 -1.66
C LYS A 50 -15.84 24.37 -1.31
N ILE A 51 -14.84 23.80 -0.63
CA ILE A 51 -13.61 24.52 -0.28
C ILE A 51 -12.92 25.02 -1.55
N ASN A 52 -12.70 24.14 -2.53
CA ASN A 52 -12.10 24.53 -3.80
C ASN A 52 -12.90 25.61 -4.55
N ALA A 53 -14.23 25.52 -4.55
CA ALA A 53 -15.07 26.50 -5.20
C ALA A 53 -14.86 27.92 -4.61
N LYS A 54 -14.68 28.01 -3.28
CA LYS A 54 -14.50 29.28 -2.56
C LYS A 54 -13.06 29.77 -2.55
N THR A 55 -12.09 28.89 -2.27
CA THR A 55 -10.68 29.25 -2.04
C THR A 55 -9.79 29.08 -3.27
N LYS A 56 -10.23 28.27 -4.26
CA LYS A 56 -9.43 27.78 -5.40
C LYS A 56 -8.28 26.86 -5.00
N GLU A 57 -8.21 26.45 -3.75
CA GLU A 57 -7.20 25.49 -3.29
C GLU A 57 -7.46 24.10 -3.82
N GLN A 58 -6.39 23.37 -4.04
CA GLN A 58 -6.43 21.97 -4.49
C GLN A 58 -5.75 21.07 -3.47
N PHE A 59 -6.23 19.85 -3.35
CA PHE A 59 -5.78 18.89 -2.36
C PHE A 59 -4.88 17.82 -2.97
N ILE A 60 -3.89 17.40 -2.19
CA ILE A 60 -3.14 16.16 -2.41
C ILE A 60 -3.74 15.11 -1.46
N ILE A 61 -4.22 14.02 -2.02
CA ILE A 61 -4.82 12.93 -1.24
C ILE A 61 -3.87 11.74 -1.24
N ILE A 62 -3.46 11.33 -0.05
CA ILE A 62 -2.58 10.17 0.18
C ILE A 62 -3.36 9.14 0.97
N ILE A 63 -3.50 7.92 0.42
CA ILE A 63 -4.11 6.78 1.11
C ILE A 63 -3.09 5.66 1.16
N ASP A 64 -2.69 5.31 2.37
CA ASP A 64 -1.85 4.14 2.62
C ASP A 64 -2.71 2.93 2.89
N GLU A 65 -2.32 1.78 2.36
CA GLU A 65 -3.06 0.51 2.49
C GLU A 65 -4.54 0.61 2.08
N TRP A 66 -4.81 1.18 0.88
CA TRP A 66 -6.17 1.37 0.37
C TRP A 66 -7.03 0.10 0.43
N ASP A 67 -6.39 -1.06 0.39
CA ASP A 67 -7.00 -2.37 0.30
C ASP A 67 -7.24 -3.05 1.67
N CYS A 68 -6.92 -2.38 2.78
CA CYS A 68 -7.05 -2.95 4.12
C CYS A 68 -8.47 -3.50 4.38
N LEU A 69 -9.53 -2.78 4.00
CA LEU A 69 -10.90 -3.24 4.18
C LEU A 69 -11.22 -4.52 3.38
N PHE A 70 -10.59 -4.72 2.24
CA PHE A 70 -10.75 -5.93 1.43
C PHE A 70 -9.98 -7.11 1.99
N ARG A 71 -8.90 -6.86 2.75
CA ARG A 71 -8.08 -7.90 3.38
C ARG A 71 -8.68 -8.34 4.71
N GLU A 72 -9.13 -7.36 5.53
CA GLU A 72 -9.60 -7.60 6.88
C GLU A 72 -11.06 -8.11 6.93
N ASP A 73 -11.93 -7.57 6.08
CA ASP A 73 -13.35 -7.94 6.03
C ASP A 73 -13.78 -8.39 4.62
N LYS A 74 -13.25 -9.55 4.23
CA LYS A 74 -13.39 -10.12 2.87
C LYS A 74 -14.84 -10.38 2.47
N ASN A 75 -15.73 -10.61 3.44
CA ASN A 75 -17.11 -11.03 3.20
C ASN A 75 -18.10 -9.86 3.25
N ASN A 76 -17.68 -8.68 3.64
CA ASN A 76 -18.56 -7.51 3.78
C ASN A 76 -18.65 -6.71 2.47
N GLU A 77 -19.40 -7.26 1.52
CA GLU A 77 -19.58 -6.63 0.22
C GLU A 77 -20.21 -5.22 0.32
N ASN A 78 -21.05 -4.96 1.31
CA ASN A 78 -21.69 -3.65 1.48
C ASN A 78 -20.67 -2.60 1.87
N LEU A 79 -19.83 -2.87 2.89
CA LEU A 79 -18.74 -2.00 3.30
C LEU A 79 -17.77 -1.74 2.13
N GLN A 80 -17.39 -2.78 1.41
CA GLN A 80 -16.52 -2.66 0.24
C GLN A 80 -17.12 -1.78 -0.84
N LYS A 81 -18.42 -1.91 -1.12
CA LYS A 81 -19.15 -1.05 -2.09
C LYS A 81 -19.20 0.41 -1.64
N GLU A 82 -19.47 0.67 -0.37
CA GLU A 82 -19.49 2.03 0.19
C GLU A 82 -18.11 2.68 0.09
N TYR A 83 -17.06 1.95 0.47
CA TYR A 83 -15.69 2.43 0.36
C TYR A 83 -15.28 2.73 -1.09
N ILE A 84 -15.60 1.85 -2.03
CA ILE A 84 -15.35 2.10 -3.45
C ILE A 84 -16.12 3.33 -3.94
N ASN A 85 -17.34 3.57 -3.45
CA ASN A 85 -18.11 4.77 -3.80
C ASN A 85 -17.46 6.04 -3.25
N LEU A 86 -16.90 6.01 -2.03
CA LEU A 86 -16.10 7.10 -1.50
C LEU A 86 -14.89 7.37 -2.40
N LEU A 87 -14.10 6.35 -2.73
CA LEU A 87 -12.93 6.48 -3.60
C LEU A 87 -13.30 7.03 -4.99
N LYS A 88 -14.45 6.60 -5.57
CA LYS A 88 -14.96 7.17 -6.81
C LYS A 88 -15.26 8.66 -6.66
N GLY A 89 -15.91 9.06 -5.58
CA GLY A 89 -16.21 10.46 -5.31
C GLY A 89 -14.95 11.33 -5.18
N LEU A 90 -13.91 10.79 -4.57
CA LEU A 90 -12.63 11.48 -4.38
C LEU A 90 -11.81 11.58 -5.67
N PHE A 91 -11.81 10.54 -6.51
CA PHE A 91 -10.84 10.42 -7.59
C PHE A 91 -11.42 10.42 -8.99
N LYS A 92 -12.74 10.28 -9.15
CA LYS A 92 -13.38 10.17 -10.47
C LYS A 92 -14.61 11.05 -10.58
N GLY A 93 -14.67 11.79 -11.67
CA GLY A 93 -15.80 12.66 -12.00
C GLY A 93 -15.44 14.14 -12.09
N ALA A 94 -16.38 14.96 -12.55
CA ALA A 94 -16.16 16.38 -12.76
C ALA A 94 -15.79 17.15 -11.48
N PRO A 95 -16.39 16.88 -10.31
CA PRO A 95 -16.01 17.57 -9.08
C PRO A 95 -14.59 17.27 -8.65
N SER A 96 -14.11 16.01 -8.75
CA SER A 96 -12.76 15.64 -8.34
C SER A 96 -11.70 16.33 -9.18
N GLY A 97 -11.92 16.55 -10.47
CA GLY A 97 -10.99 17.28 -11.33
C GLY A 97 -10.75 18.71 -10.92
N ALA A 98 -11.66 19.34 -10.17
CA ALA A 98 -11.49 20.70 -9.69
C ALA A 98 -10.63 20.76 -8.41
N PHE A 99 -10.92 19.92 -7.41
CA PHE A 99 -10.25 20.00 -6.11
C PHE A 99 -9.02 19.10 -5.98
N LEU A 100 -8.86 18.07 -6.80
CA LEU A 100 -7.79 17.10 -6.69
C LEU A 100 -6.56 17.56 -7.49
N LYS A 101 -5.45 17.82 -6.80
CA LYS A 101 -4.15 18.12 -7.41
C LYS A 101 -3.37 16.85 -7.76
N LEU A 102 -3.31 15.93 -6.80
CA LEU A 102 -2.59 14.68 -6.89
C LEU A 102 -3.26 13.64 -5.99
N ALA A 103 -3.28 12.39 -6.42
CA ALA A 103 -3.61 11.25 -5.59
C ALA A 103 -2.46 10.24 -5.57
N TYR A 104 -2.10 9.77 -4.37
CA TYR A 104 -1.13 8.71 -4.18
C TYR A 104 -1.75 7.64 -3.29
N ILE A 105 -1.80 6.41 -3.77
CA ILE A 105 -2.38 5.28 -3.04
C ILE A 105 -1.39 4.13 -3.01
N THR A 106 -1.19 3.54 -1.84
CA THR A 106 -0.42 2.30 -1.67
C THR A 106 -1.35 1.16 -1.29
N GLY A 107 -0.89 -0.07 -1.51
CA GLY A 107 -1.60 -1.28 -1.12
C GLY A 107 -0.96 -2.53 -1.69
N ILE A 108 -1.34 -3.67 -1.16
CA ILE A 108 -0.86 -4.98 -1.58
C ILE A 108 -1.68 -5.48 -2.78
N LEU A 109 -3.00 -5.23 -2.76
CA LEU A 109 -3.90 -5.69 -3.81
C LEU A 109 -3.94 -4.73 -5.00
N PRO A 110 -3.95 -5.24 -6.23
CA PRO A 110 -4.10 -4.39 -7.40
C PRO A 110 -5.50 -3.79 -7.44
N ILE A 111 -5.57 -2.49 -7.62
CA ILE A 111 -6.82 -1.72 -7.65
C ILE A 111 -7.81 -2.22 -8.72
N LYS A 112 -7.32 -2.93 -9.73
CA LYS A 112 -8.11 -3.42 -10.88
C LYS A 112 -8.86 -4.73 -10.64
N LYS A 113 -8.57 -5.48 -9.56
CA LYS A 113 -9.13 -6.84 -9.34
C LYS A 113 -10.48 -6.89 -8.64
N TYR A 114 -10.85 -5.89 -7.86
CA TYR A 114 -12.03 -5.96 -6.97
C TYR A 114 -13.28 -5.28 -7.53
N GLY A 115 -13.72 -5.64 -8.75
CA GLY A 115 -14.88 -5.02 -9.36
C GLY A 115 -14.73 -3.53 -9.66
N THR A 116 -13.52 -3.02 -9.42
CA THR A 116 -13.13 -1.62 -9.54
C THR A 116 -12.59 -1.28 -10.93
N GLN A 117 -12.58 -2.22 -11.88
CA GLN A 117 -11.97 -2.04 -13.20
C GLN A 117 -12.46 -0.77 -13.95
N SER A 118 -13.70 -0.38 -13.71
CA SER A 118 -14.24 0.88 -14.24
C SER A 118 -14.21 2.03 -13.21
N ALA A 119 -13.98 1.73 -11.93
CA ALA A 119 -14.14 2.69 -10.85
C ALA A 119 -12.93 3.61 -10.67
N LEU A 120 -11.71 3.05 -10.75
CA LEU A 120 -10.45 3.73 -10.46
C LEU A 120 -9.42 3.48 -11.58
N ASN A 121 -9.83 3.59 -12.84
CA ASN A 121 -8.99 3.36 -14.02
C ASN A 121 -8.09 4.56 -14.40
N ASN A 122 -8.19 5.65 -13.68
CA ASN A 122 -7.41 6.87 -13.89
C ASN A 122 -6.06 6.89 -13.15
N PHE A 123 -5.78 5.85 -12.34
CA PHE A 123 -4.48 5.71 -11.69
C PHE A 123 -3.45 5.04 -12.58
N ARG A 124 -2.21 5.55 -12.49
CA ARG A 124 -1.04 4.85 -13.02
C ARG A 124 -0.52 3.91 -11.93
N GLU A 125 -0.51 2.63 -12.23
CA GLU A 125 -0.04 1.60 -11.30
C GLU A 125 1.48 1.42 -11.44
N TYR A 126 2.14 1.38 -10.30
CA TYR A 126 3.54 1.00 -10.13
C TYR A 126 3.59 -0.26 -9.28
N THR A 127 4.37 -1.24 -9.68
CA THR A 127 4.51 -2.52 -8.97
C THR A 127 5.99 -2.84 -8.79
N MET A 128 6.32 -3.73 -7.86
CA MET A 128 7.71 -4.17 -7.67
C MET A 128 8.30 -4.85 -8.90
N VAL A 129 7.46 -5.34 -9.79
CA VAL A 129 7.90 -5.89 -11.09
C VAL A 129 8.10 -4.81 -12.15
N SER A 130 7.36 -3.70 -12.05
CA SER A 130 7.43 -2.58 -12.97
C SER A 130 7.38 -1.25 -12.20
N PRO A 131 8.40 -0.97 -11.38
CA PRO A 131 8.42 0.23 -10.54
C PRO A 131 8.70 1.51 -11.33
N ARG A 132 9.24 1.39 -12.55
CA ARG A 132 9.56 2.51 -13.44
C ARG A 132 10.39 3.58 -12.70
N GLN A 133 9.92 4.84 -12.69
CA GLN A 133 10.57 5.96 -12.01
C GLN A 133 10.49 5.89 -10.47
N MET A 134 9.69 4.99 -9.91
CA MET A 134 9.60 4.80 -8.46
C MET A 134 10.62 3.80 -7.92
N ALA A 135 11.44 3.19 -8.78
CA ALA A 135 12.35 2.12 -8.41
C ALA A 135 13.35 2.51 -7.29
N GLU A 136 13.84 3.73 -7.28
CA GLU A 136 14.78 4.23 -6.27
C GLU A 136 14.12 4.60 -4.93
N TYR A 137 12.75 4.66 -4.89
CA TYR A 137 11.98 5.07 -3.71
C TYR A 137 11.27 3.92 -3.00
N VAL A 138 11.43 2.69 -3.50
CA VAL A 138 10.74 1.52 -2.92
C VAL A 138 11.59 0.76 -1.90
N GLY A 139 12.77 1.27 -1.59
CA GLY A 139 13.69 0.71 -0.61
C GLY A 139 14.98 1.52 -0.57
N PHE A 140 15.97 1.05 0.18
CA PHE A 140 17.29 1.67 0.17
C PHE A 140 18.10 1.21 -1.03
N THR A 141 18.72 2.16 -1.72
CA THR A 141 19.69 1.87 -2.78
C THR A 141 21.00 1.31 -2.18
N GLU A 142 21.76 0.61 -3.00
CA GLU A 142 23.09 0.09 -2.57
C GLU A 142 24.01 1.21 -2.05
N THR A 143 23.93 2.40 -2.63
CA THR A 143 24.72 3.55 -2.21
C THR A 143 24.33 4.01 -0.80
N GLU A 144 23.05 4.09 -0.51
CA GLU A 144 22.53 4.45 0.81
C GLU A 144 22.91 3.40 1.85
N VAL A 145 22.74 2.11 1.53
CA VAL A 145 23.11 1.02 2.44
C VAL A 145 24.62 1.02 2.74
N LYS A 146 25.48 1.28 1.75
CA LYS A 146 26.92 1.44 1.98
C LYS A 146 27.22 2.60 2.92
N ALA A 147 26.53 3.71 2.79
CA ALA A 147 26.68 4.87 3.67
C ALA A 147 26.23 4.55 5.11
N ILE A 148 25.07 3.89 5.26
CA ILE A 148 24.54 3.42 6.55
C ILE A 148 25.56 2.46 7.22
N CYS A 149 25.99 1.43 6.49
CA CYS A 149 26.98 0.47 7.01
C CYS A 149 28.26 1.15 7.48
N LYS A 150 28.79 2.11 6.72
CA LYS A 150 29.96 2.89 7.10
C LYS A 150 29.73 3.70 8.37
N GLY A 151 28.56 4.34 8.50
CA GLY A 151 28.21 5.16 9.66
C GLY A 151 28.08 4.36 10.96
N HIS A 152 27.68 3.10 10.85
CA HIS A 152 27.41 2.22 12.00
C HIS A 152 28.43 1.07 12.16
N ALA A 153 29.53 1.12 11.43
CA ALA A 153 30.60 0.10 11.45
C ALA A 153 30.10 -1.32 11.12
N MET A 154 29.04 -1.45 10.32
CA MET A 154 28.49 -2.73 9.89
C MET A 154 29.18 -3.23 8.61
N PRO A 155 29.44 -4.54 8.47
CA PRO A 155 30.04 -5.09 7.26
C PRO A 155 29.05 -5.12 6.08
N PHE A 156 29.27 -4.30 5.06
CA PHE A 156 28.38 -4.20 3.90
C PHE A 156 28.14 -5.55 3.19
N LYS A 157 29.15 -6.43 3.09
CA LYS A 157 29.00 -7.74 2.44
C LYS A 157 27.98 -8.64 3.14
N GLU A 158 27.94 -8.60 4.47
CA GLU A 158 26.92 -9.33 5.22
C GLU A 158 25.54 -8.66 5.07
N MET A 159 25.47 -7.33 5.11
CA MET A 159 24.25 -6.58 4.85
C MET A 159 23.66 -6.95 3.46
N GLN A 160 24.51 -7.03 2.45
CA GLN A 160 24.11 -7.46 1.11
C GLN A 160 23.63 -8.91 1.11
N ARG A 161 24.34 -9.82 1.75
CA ARG A 161 23.97 -11.24 1.81
C ARG A 161 22.61 -11.47 2.48
N TRP A 162 22.29 -10.68 3.49
CA TRP A 162 21.07 -10.86 4.26
C TRP A 162 19.86 -10.13 3.68
N TYR A 163 20.05 -8.91 3.14
CA TYR A 163 18.93 -7.99 2.86
C TYR A 163 18.91 -7.43 1.45
N ASP A 164 19.79 -7.91 0.55
CA ASP A 164 19.68 -7.61 -0.89
C ASP A 164 18.40 -8.23 -1.43
N GLY A 165 17.44 -7.35 -1.68
CA GLY A 165 16.08 -7.76 -1.97
C GLY A 165 15.73 -7.71 -3.44
N TYR A 166 15.88 -6.58 -4.11
CA TYR A 166 15.43 -6.37 -5.48
C TYR A 166 16.58 -5.90 -6.38
N TYR A 167 16.51 -6.31 -7.63
CA TYR A 167 17.41 -5.78 -8.65
C TYR A 167 16.62 -5.15 -9.79
N PHE A 168 16.84 -3.87 -10.03
CA PHE A 168 16.30 -3.15 -11.16
C PHE A 168 17.42 -2.73 -12.11
N GLU A 169 17.33 -3.12 -13.39
CA GLU A 169 18.40 -2.93 -14.39
C GLU A 169 18.99 -1.50 -14.41
N LYS A 170 18.16 -0.47 -14.21
CA LYS A 170 18.59 0.93 -14.25
C LYS A 170 19.10 1.49 -12.93
N ILE A 171 18.70 0.90 -11.82
CA ILE A 171 18.96 1.41 -10.45
C ILE A 171 19.96 0.51 -9.72
N GLY A 172 20.00 -0.78 -10.05
CA GLY A 172 20.79 -1.78 -9.33
C GLY A 172 20.02 -2.41 -8.16
N HIS A 173 20.74 -2.73 -7.11
CA HIS A 173 20.20 -3.41 -5.94
C HIS A 173 19.42 -2.46 -5.03
N ILE A 174 18.27 -2.94 -4.56
CA ILE A 174 17.40 -2.26 -3.59
C ILE A 174 17.18 -3.17 -2.40
N TYR A 175 17.37 -2.64 -1.22
CA TYR A 175 17.35 -3.35 0.05
C TYR A 175 16.08 -3.04 0.83
N SER A 176 15.61 -4.02 1.64
CA SER A 176 14.49 -3.81 2.55
C SER A 176 14.85 -2.80 3.65
N PRO A 177 14.16 -1.64 3.74
CA PRO A 177 14.48 -0.62 4.74
C PRO A 177 14.33 -1.15 6.17
N ASN A 178 13.24 -1.86 6.46
CA ASN A 178 13.00 -2.43 7.78
C ASN A 178 14.14 -3.34 8.21
N SER A 179 14.52 -4.29 7.37
CA SER A 179 15.58 -5.25 7.71
C SER A 179 16.96 -4.61 7.88
N VAL A 180 17.27 -3.59 7.07
CA VAL A 180 18.52 -2.83 7.19
C VAL A 180 18.57 -2.06 8.50
N ILE A 181 17.48 -1.37 8.86
CA ILE A 181 17.43 -0.57 10.10
C ILE A 181 17.46 -1.47 11.34
N GLU A 182 16.70 -2.56 11.36
CA GLU A 182 16.69 -3.52 12.46
C GLU A 182 18.10 -4.12 12.70
N ALA A 183 18.82 -4.44 11.61
CA ALA A 183 20.19 -4.94 11.74
C ALA A 183 21.16 -3.87 12.29
N VAL A 184 20.96 -2.62 11.92
CA VAL A 184 21.77 -1.50 12.43
C VAL A 184 21.47 -1.24 13.90
N ASP A 185 20.20 -1.23 14.29
CA ASP A 185 19.77 -0.93 15.65
C ASP A 185 20.16 -2.06 16.63
N SER A 186 20.04 -3.31 16.20
CA SER A 186 20.47 -4.47 17.00
C SER A 186 21.99 -4.71 17.00
N GLY A 187 22.69 -4.25 15.96
CA GLY A 187 24.09 -4.60 15.70
C GLY A 187 24.29 -6.03 15.22
N GLU A 188 23.21 -6.76 14.89
CA GLU A 188 23.23 -8.18 14.52
C GLU A 188 22.49 -8.40 13.19
N PHE A 189 22.90 -9.43 12.44
CA PHE A 189 22.19 -9.87 11.26
C PHE A 189 21.19 -10.98 11.62
N GLY A 190 19.95 -10.83 11.18
CA GLY A 190 18.88 -11.78 11.50
C GLY A 190 17.72 -11.73 10.52
N ASN A 191 16.74 -12.59 10.75
CA ASN A 191 15.50 -12.60 9.98
C ASN A 191 14.52 -11.58 10.56
N TYR A 192 14.49 -10.38 9.99
CA TYR A 192 13.62 -9.29 10.41
C TYR A 192 12.36 -9.13 9.55
N TRP A 193 12.22 -9.90 8.47
CA TRP A 193 11.07 -9.81 7.56
C TRP A 193 9.91 -10.74 7.93
N SER A 194 10.14 -11.81 8.71
CA SER A 194 9.12 -12.80 9.04
C SER A 194 8.09 -12.34 10.06
N GLY A 195 8.34 -11.24 10.78
CA GLY A 195 7.42 -10.66 11.77
C GLY A 195 6.57 -9.50 11.25
N THR A 196 6.55 -9.24 9.94
CA THR A 196 5.79 -8.15 9.35
C THR A 196 4.38 -8.61 8.97
N GLU A 197 3.38 -7.69 8.99
CA GLU A 197 2.00 -7.95 8.49
C GLU A 197 1.99 -8.48 7.06
N THR A 198 2.99 -8.09 6.25
CA THR A 198 3.16 -8.58 4.88
C THR A 198 3.35 -10.10 4.84
N TYR A 199 4.03 -10.69 5.84
CA TYR A 199 4.19 -12.14 5.94
C TYR A 199 2.86 -12.85 6.18
N GLU A 200 2.04 -12.37 7.10
CA GLU A 200 0.72 -12.94 7.38
C GLU A 200 -0.23 -12.83 6.18
N SER A 201 -0.21 -11.68 5.51
CA SER A 201 -0.96 -11.47 4.27
C SER A 201 -0.52 -12.46 3.18
N LEU A 202 0.78 -12.67 3.01
CA LEU A 202 1.34 -13.61 2.04
C LEU A 202 0.91 -15.04 2.33
N MET A 203 0.93 -15.49 3.59
CA MET A 203 0.48 -16.81 3.98
C MET A 203 -0.98 -17.06 3.58
N THR A 204 -1.82 -16.04 3.67
CA THR A 204 -3.21 -16.10 3.20
C THR A 204 -3.27 -16.39 1.69
N TYR A 205 -2.45 -15.72 0.87
CA TYR A 205 -2.40 -15.96 -0.59
C TYR A 205 -1.86 -17.35 -0.94
N ILE A 206 -0.83 -17.81 -0.23
CA ILE A 206 -0.28 -19.16 -0.39
C ILE A 206 -1.33 -20.21 -0.03
N ALA A 207 -2.08 -19.98 1.05
CA ALA A 207 -3.15 -20.88 1.48
C ALA A 207 -4.31 -20.94 0.49
N MET A 208 -4.63 -19.84 -0.18
CA MET A 208 -5.66 -19.77 -1.22
C MET A 208 -5.23 -20.43 -2.55
N ASP A 209 -3.96 -20.79 -2.68
CA ASP A 209 -3.38 -21.43 -3.87
C ASP A 209 -3.75 -20.75 -5.21
N PHE A 210 -3.75 -19.42 -5.22
CA PHE A 210 -4.09 -18.66 -6.42
C PHE A 210 -3.21 -19.07 -7.60
N ALA A 211 -3.83 -19.61 -8.63
CA ALA A 211 -3.21 -20.04 -9.89
C ALA A 211 -2.00 -20.99 -9.73
N GLY A 212 -2.04 -21.88 -8.71
CA GLY A 212 -0.97 -22.85 -8.45
C GLY A 212 0.25 -22.27 -7.74
N LEU A 213 0.08 -21.14 -7.01
CA LEU A 213 1.16 -20.46 -6.30
C LEU A 213 1.90 -21.40 -5.32
N ARG A 214 1.16 -22.25 -4.61
CA ARG A 214 1.74 -23.24 -3.69
C ARG A 214 2.70 -24.19 -4.40
N GLN A 215 2.27 -24.76 -5.54
CA GLN A 215 3.11 -25.67 -6.32
C GLN A 215 4.34 -24.96 -6.89
N LEU A 216 4.18 -23.71 -7.35
CA LEU A 216 5.31 -22.90 -7.81
C LEU A 216 6.35 -22.66 -6.72
N ILE A 217 5.92 -22.36 -5.49
CA ILE A 217 6.82 -22.20 -4.34
C ILE A 217 7.56 -23.52 -4.06
N VAL A 218 6.85 -24.64 -4.06
CA VAL A 218 7.45 -25.98 -3.87
C VAL A 218 8.48 -26.28 -4.95
N ASP A 219 8.18 -25.96 -6.21
CA ASP A 219 9.09 -26.16 -7.33
C ASP A 219 10.34 -25.26 -7.22
N MET A 220 10.19 -24.02 -6.76
CA MET A 220 11.31 -23.12 -6.48
C MET A 220 12.19 -23.63 -5.34
N LEU A 221 11.59 -24.11 -4.25
CA LEU A 221 12.32 -24.72 -3.13
C LEU A 221 13.04 -26.00 -3.54
N GLY A 222 12.51 -26.75 -4.53
CA GLY A 222 13.12 -27.95 -5.10
C GLY A 222 14.22 -27.67 -6.12
N VAL A 223 14.67 -26.40 -6.28
CA VAL A 223 15.68 -25.99 -7.30
C VAL A 223 15.26 -26.35 -8.73
N ARG A 224 13.96 -26.48 -8.98
CA ARG A 224 13.41 -26.65 -10.32
C ARG A 224 13.15 -25.30 -10.95
N ASN A 225 13.42 -25.14 -12.25
CA ASN A 225 13.10 -23.92 -12.99
C ASN A 225 11.58 -23.71 -12.99
N ALA A 226 11.09 -22.88 -12.08
CA ALA A 226 9.70 -22.48 -12.04
C ALA A 226 9.51 -21.28 -12.99
N VAL A 227 8.74 -21.48 -14.06
CA VAL A 227 8.34 -20.41 -14.97
C VAL A 227 6.95 -19.95 -14.54
N LEU A 228 6.88 -18.78 -13.93
CA LEU A 228 5.60 -18.10 -13.71
C LEU A 228 4.99 -17.70 -15.06
N MET A 229 3.85 -18.25 -15.38
CA MET A 229 3.01 -17.75 -16.49
C MET A 229 2.46 -16.38 -16.09
N TRP A 230 3.20 -15.36 -16.42
CA TRP A 230 3.13 -13.96 -15.99
C TRP A 230 1.79 -13.23 -16.20
N ASN A 231 0.88 -13.80 -17.01
CA ASN A 231 -0.33 -13.10 -17.43
C ASN A 231 -1.40 -12.91 -16.32
N HIS A 232 -1.28 -13.60 -15.19
CA HIS A 232 -2.27 -13.56 -14.09
C HIS A 232 -1.73 -12.95 -12.78
N PHE A 233 -0.41 -12.79 -12.64
CA PHE A 233 0.25 -12.33 -11.41
C PHE A 233 0.94 -10.98 -11.57
N LYS A 234 0.21 -9.94 -11.95
CA LYS A 234 0.82 -8.61 -12.06
C LYS A 234 1.21 -7.97 -10.72
N THR A 235 0.89 -8.59 -9.57
CA THR A 235 0.93 -7.85 -8.30
C THR A 235 1.47 -8.62 -7.09
N ILE A 236 1.57 -9.94 -7.11
CA ILE A 236 2.27 -10.63 -6.01
C ILE A 236 3.75 -10.50 -6.29
N SER A 237 4.44 -9.77 -5.43
CA SER A 237 5.87 -9.59 -5.53
C SER A 237 6.56 -10.96 -5.39
N LEU A 238 7.07 -11.49 -6.49
CA LEU A 238 7.88 -12.71 -6.53
C LEU A 238 9.04 -12.64 -5.53
N HIS A 239 9.41 -11.45 -5.15
CA HIS A 239 10.52 -11.12 -4.28
C HIS A 239 10.24 -11.39 -2.80
N LEU A 240 8.99 -11.22 -2.34
CA LEU A 240 8.61 -11.62 -1.00
C LEU A 240 8.80 -13.12 -0.80
N ILE A 241 8.56 -13.91 -1.87
CA ILE A 241 8.76 -15.36 -1.86
C ILE A 241 10.26 -15.71 -1.84
N LEU A 242 11.07 -14.98 -2.62
CA LEU A 242 12.53 -15.20 -2.65
C LEU A 242 13.26 -14.76 -1.37
N GLN A 243 12.73 -13.77 -0.63
CA GLN A 243 13.27 -13.40 0.68
C GLN A 243 12.93 -14.39 1.79
N MET A 244 11.94 -15.26 1.57
CA MET A 244 11.58 -16.34 2.51
C MET A 244 12.40 -17.61 2.32
N MET A 245 13.21 -17.72 1.26
CA MET A 245 14.14 -18.82 0.97
C MET A 245 15.55 -18.48 1.42
#